data_ee14748a38ffca4e5868f61be0c906ab
#
_entry.id   ee14748a38ffca4e5868f61be0c906ab
#
_cell.length_a   1.000
_cell.length_b   1.000
_cell.length_c   1.000
_cell.angle_alpha   90.00
_cell.angle_beta   90.00
_cell.angle_gamma   90.00
#
_symmetry.space_group_name_H-M   'P 1'
#
loop_
_entity.id
_entity.type
_entity.pdbx_description
1 polymer ?
#
loop_
_entity_poly.entity_id
_entity_poly.type
_entity_poly.pdbx_seq_one_letter_code
_entity_poly.pdbx_strand_id
1 'polypeptide(L)'
;MFEQYRKFETMLAGRPLTVETGKMAQLAGGSCMISYGETQVLCNATMSDKPRDGIDFFPLSVDFEEKLYAAGKIPGSFQRREGRPSEKAILASRVIDRPIRPLFPKDMRNDVGVVATVMSCDPDCSPEITAMIGVSIALSISNIPWKGPISGVSVGYIDGEYIINPTAEQRERSEMAVTVASTDKLVAMIEAGAKEVSNDVMFNGIMAGHEANQQIIEFIKEIQREVGREKIDFPSNDPSPELFEAVKAFAIDDVRAALDTDDKRVRDERLLPVYDKVHAEFDEKFPEEADKIDDCLYKLQKFVVRRWLLDDGKRVDGRGIDEIRPLAAEVDVLKRTHGSAMFTRGQTQVLTVTTLGPVGDAQILDGIDEEDRKRYMHQYNFPSYSVGETRPSRGPGRREIGHGALAERALLPVIPSVEEFPYALRLVSEVLSSNGSTSQASICASTLSLMAAGVPIKAPVAGISCGLVTEGDRFMTMVDIQGLEDFFGCLLYTSDA
;
A
#
# COMPACT_ATOMS: atom_id res chain seq x y z
N MET A 1 -13.47 2.76 -39.25
CA MET A 1 -13.87 3.57 -38.06
C MET A 1 -12.89 3.39 -36.91
N PHE A 2 -12.31 2.21 -36.70
CA PHE A 2 -11.32 1.94 -35.66
C PHE A 2 -10.01 1.42 -36.27
N GLU A 3 -9.28 2.27 -36.98
CA GLU A 3 -8.05 1.90 -37.72
C GLU A 3 -6.92 1.43 -36.78
N GLN A 4 -6.92 1.92 -35.56
CA GLN A 4 -5.93 1.58 -34.51
C GLN A 4 -6.37 0.41 -33.63
N TYR A 5 -7.54 -0.20 -33.87
CA TYR A 5 -8.00 -1.33 -33.09
C TYR A 5 -7.06 -2.53 -33.24
N ARG A 6 -6.63 -3.08 -32.11
CA ARG A 6 -5.85 -4.32 -32.01
C ARG A 6 -6.42 -5.19 -30.92
N LYS A 7 -6.31 -6.50 -31.14
CA LYS A 7 -6.72 -7.52 -30.18
C LYS A 7 -5.58 -8.49 -29.96
N PHE A 8 -5.25 -8.76 -28.69
CA PHE A 8 -4.22 -9.69 -28.27
C PHE A 8 -4.84 -10.74 -27.35
N GLU A 9 -4.35 -11.96 -27.40
CA GLU A 9 -4.91 -13.08 -26.65
C GLU A 9 -3.79 -13.95 -26.08
N THR A 10 -3.95 -14.40 -24.84
CA THR A 10 -3.10 -15.37 -24.17
C THR A 10 -3.90 -16.17 -23.15
N MET A 11 -3.26 -17.09 -22.45
CA MET A 11 -3.86 -17.86 -21.36
C MET A 11 -3.19 -17.51 -20.03
N LEU A 12 -3.97 -17.37 -18.98
CA LEU A 12 -3.49 -17.20 -17.61
C LEU A 12 -4.21 -18.22 -16.70
N ALA A 13 -3.44 -19.09 -16.04
CA ALA A 13 -3.98 -20.13 -15.16
C ALA A 13 -5.12 -20.95 -15.81
N GLY A 14 -4.94 -21.34 -17.08
CA GLY A 14 -5.91 -22.13 -17.84
C GLY A 14 -7.14 -21.38 -18.35
N ARG A 15 -7.24 -20.06 -18.15
CA ARG A 15 -8.37 -19.23 -18.61
C ARG A 15 -7.91 -18.20 -19.64
N PRO A 16 -8.77 -17.83 -20.61
CA PRO A 16 -8.42 -16.86 -21.64
C PRO A 16 -8.24 -15.46 -21.04
N LEU A 17 -7.18 -14.79 -21.48
CA LEU A 17 -6.89 -13.38 -21.21
C LEU A 17 -6.83 -12.63 -22.54
N THR A 18 -7.75 -11.71 -22.75
CA THR A 18 -7.87 -10.93 -23.99
C THR A 18 -7.67 -9.45 -23.69
N VAL A 19 -6.95 -8.77 -24.58
CA VAL A 19 -6.70 -7.32 -24.50
C VAL A 19 -7.11 -6.66 -25.80
N GLU A 20 -7.99 -5.66 -25.72
CA GLU A 20 -8.41 -4.85 -26.85
C GLU A 20 -7.96 -3.39 -26.62
N THR A 21 -7.30 -2.77 -27.61
CA THR A 21 -6.89 -1.37 -27.57
C THR A 21 -7.26 -0.64 -28.85
N GLY A 22 -7.23 0.71 -28.82
CA GLY A 22 -7.52 1.57 -29.98
C GLY A 22 -9.00 1.74 -30.33
N LYS A 23 -9.93 1.21 -29.50
CA LYS A 23 -11.38 1.29 -29.71
C LYS A 23 -12.09 2.19 -28.71
N MET A 24 -11.77 2.02 -27.42
CA MET A 24 -12.41 2.75 -26.32
C MET A 24 -11.45 3.78 -25.73
N ALA A 25 -12.00 4.86 -25.15
CA ALA A 25 -11.27 5.92 -24.45
C ALA A 25 -10.06 6.47 -25.24
N GLN A 26 -10.23 6.76 -26.52
CA GLN A 26 -9.17 7.16 -27.45
C GLN A 26 -8.45 8.47 -27.07
N LEU A 27 -9.03 9.28 -26.19
CA LEU A 27 -8.42 10.52 -25.67
C LEU A 27 -7.47 10.28 -24.50
N ALA A 28 -7.48 9.10 -23.91
CA ALA A 28 -6.53 8.75 -22.85
C ALA A 28 -5.12 8.59 -23.43
N GLY A 29 -4.09 8.82 -22.62
CA GLY A 29 -2.69 8.58 -22.99
C GLY A 29 -2.43 7.11 -23.32
N GLY A 30 -3.06 6.19 -22.59
CA GLY A 30 -3.13 4.75 -22.88
C GLY A 30 -4.45 4.18 -22.40
N SER A 31 -5.05 3.27 -23.18
CA SER A 31 -6.33 2.65 -22.86
C SER A 31 -6.41 1.22 -23.37
N CYS A 32 -6.95 0.32 -22.57
CA CYS A 32 -7.30 -1.03 -22.99
C CYS A 32 -8.55 -1.54 -22.28
N MET A 33 -9.33 -2.36 -22.98
CA MET A 33 -10.30 -3.27 -22.39
C MET A 33 -9.59 -4.61 -22.20
N ILE A 34 -9.48 -5.06 -20.95
CA ILE A 34 -8.93 -6.36 -20.61
C ILE A 34 -10.06 -7.29 -20.18
N SER A 35 -10.06 -8.51 -20.69
CA SER A 35 -11.02 -9.56 -20.33
C SER A 35 -10.27 -10.78 -19.82
N TYR A 36 -10.59 -11.24 -18.62
CA TYR A 36 -10.08 -12.48 -18.02
C TYR A 36 -11.28 -13.37 -17.67
N GLY A 37 -11.46 -14.46 -18.40
CA GLY A 37 -12.74 -15.14 -18.41
C GLY A 37 -13.86 -14.18 -18.84
N GLU A 38 -14.93 -14.07 -18.05
CA GLU A 38 -16.03 -13.13 -18.28
C GLU A 38 -15.87 -11.80 -17.52
N THR A 39 -14.83 -11.66 -16.71
CA THR A 39 -14.51 -10.38 -16.08
C THR A 39 -13.90 -9.41 -17.09
N GLN A 40 -14.46 -8.21 -17.21
CA GLN A 40 -14.00 -7.15 -18.11
C GLN A 40 -13.72 -5.86 -17.36
N VAL A 41 -12.53 -5.30 -17.56
CA VAL A 41 -12.12 -4.05 -16.93
C VAL A 41 -11.59 -3.09 -18.00
N LEU A 42 -12.13 -1.88 -18.04
CA LEU A 42 -11.61 -0.78 -18.86
C LEU A 42 -10.53 -0.04 -18.06
N CYS A 43 -9.29 -0.11 -18.52
CA CYS A 43 -8.14 0.51 -17.87
C CYS A 43 -7.63 1.69 -18.70
N ASN A 44 -7.46 2.85 -18.06
CA ASN A 44 -7.05 4.09 -18.69
C ASN A 44 -5.92 4.73 -17.89
N ALA A 45 -4.94 5.32 -18.60
CA ALA A 45 -3.87 6.13 -18.03
C ALA A 45 -3.81 7.48 -18.74
N THR A 46 -3.80 8.56 -17.96
CA THR A 46 -3.72 9.95 -18.45
C THR A 46 -2.66 10.71 -17.66
N MET A 47 -2.07 11.72 -18.28
CA MET A 47 -1.10 12.59 -17.66
C MET A 47 -1.38 14.04 -18.05
N SER A 48 -1.14 14.99 -17.12
CA SER A 48 -1.24 16.43 -17.41
C SER A 48 -0.10 16.89 -18.31
N ASP A 49 -0.39 17.87 -19.17
CA ASP A 49 0.62 18.46 -20.08
C ASP A 49 1.72 19.23 -19.33
N LYS A 50 1.40 19.76 -18.15
CA LYS A 50 2.30 20.57 -17.33
C LYS A 50 2.46 19.98 -15.94
N PRO A 51 3.66 20.15 -15.32
CA PRO A 51 3.85 19.86 -13.91
C PRO A 51 2.88 20.67 -13.04
N ARG A 52 2.54 20.13 -11.87
CA ARG A 52 1.79 20.84 -10.85
C ARG A 52 2.74 21.67 -10.00
N ASP A 53 2.51 22.98 -9.92
CA ASP A 53 3.31 23.90 -9.11
C ASP A 53 3.04 23.70 -7.60
N GLY A 54 4.06 23.93 -6.78
CA GLY A 54 3.94 23.99 -5.32
C GLY A 54 3.75 22.64 -4.62
N ILE A 55 4.15 21.54 -5.24
CA ILE A 55 4.15 20.20 -4.62
C ILE A 55 5.56 19.60 -4.57
N ASP A 56 5.85 18.86 -3.49
CA ASP A 56 7.11 18.18 -3.21
C ASP A 56 7.06 16.67 -3.48
N PHE A 57 5.94 16.15 -3.98
CA PHE A 57 5.70 14.73 -4.23
C PHE A 57 5.22 14.45 -5.66
N PHE A 58 5.35 13.20 -6.10
CA PHE A 58 4.79 12.73 -7.37
C PHE A 58 3.27 12.53 -7.27
N PRO A 59 2.46 13.30 -8.03
CA PRO A 59 1.00 13.27 -7.93
C PRO A 59 0.38 12.15 -8.79
N LEU A 60 0.37 10.92 -8.28
CA LEU A 60 -0.31 9.77 -8.88
C LEU A 60 -1.64 9.52 -8.19
N SER A 61 -2.72 9.44 -8.96
CA SER A 61 -4.03 8.92 -8.53
C SER A 61 -4.31 7.60 -9.23
N VAL A 62 -4.69 6.59 -8.45
CA VAL A 62 -5.15 5.29 -8.95
C VAL A 62 -6.56 5.07 -8.41
N ASP A 63 -7.53 4.91 -9.31
CA ASP A 63 -8.92 4.68 -8.97
C ASP A 63 -9.40 3.35 -9.54
N PHE A 64 -9.98 2.54 -8.68
CA PHE A 64 -10.67 1.31 -9.05
C PHE A 64 -12.17 1.54 -8.85
N GLU A 65 -12.94 1.46 -9.92
CA GLU A 65 -14.36 1.75 -9.91
C GLU A 65 -15.17 0.47 -10.07
N GLU A 66 -15.90 0.12 -9.01
CA GLU A 66 -16.91 -0.93 -9.04
C GLU A 66 -18.21 -0.37 -9.62
N LYS A 67 -18.67 -0.94 -10.71
CA LYS A 67 -19.99 -0.62 -11.27
C LYS A 67 -20.94 -1.79 -10.95
N LEU A 68 -22.00 -1.54 -10.20
CA LEU A 68 -22.91 -2.59 -9.75
C LEU A 68 -23.60 -3.32 -10.91
N TYR A 69 -23.76 -2.66 -12.06
CA TYR A 69 -24.25 -3.32 -13.26
C TYR A 69 -23.31 -4.46 -13.76
N ALA A 70 -22.01 -4.42 -13.40
CA ALA A 70 -21.06 -5.47 -13.73
C ALA A 70 -21.44 -6.83 -13.11
N ALA A 71 -22.11 -6.80 -11.96
CA ALA A 71 -22.67 -7.98 -11.28
C ALA A 71 -24.21 -8.08 -11.42
N GLY A 72 -24.82 -7.35 -12.35
CA GLY A 72 -26.27 -7.36 -12.57
C GLY A 72 -27.09 -6.74 -11.44
N LYS A 73 -26.47 -5.90 -10.59
CA LYS A 73 -27.10 -5.28 -9.42
C LYS A 73 -27.48 -3.80 -9.68
N ILE A 74 -28.54 -3.34 -9.02
CA ILE A 74 -28.89 -1.91 -8.93
C ILE A 74 -28.43 -1.40 -7.57
N PRO A 75 -27.75 -0.23 -7.49
CA PRO A 75 -27.29 0.33 -6.20
C PRO A 75 -28.42 0.46 -5.17
N GLY A 76 -28.14 0.03 -3.93
CA GLY A 76 -29.09 0.07 -2.82
C GLY A 76 -29.40 1.47 -2.29
N SER A 77 -28.59 2.49 -2.63
CA SER A 77 -28.75 3.88 -2.22
C SER A 77 -30.09 4.49 -2.70
N PHE A 78 -30.58 5.53 -2.03
CA PHE A 78 -31.81 6.22 -2.42
C PHE A 78 -31.79 6.71 -3.88
N GLN A 79 -30.61 7.20 -4.34
CA GLN A 79 -30.44 7.70 -5.71
C GLN A 79 -30.25 6.58 -6.76
N ARG A 80 -30.15 5.32 -6.33
CA ARG A 80 -29.87 4.18 -7.21
C ARG A 80 -28.62 4.39 -8.09
N ARG A 81 -27.62 5.03 -7.53
CA ARG A 81 -26.36 5.35 -8.17
C ARG A 81 -25.21 5.05 -7.22
N GLU A 82 -24.07 4.60 -7.77
CA GLU A 82 -22.82 4.47 -7.04
C GLU A 82 -22.41 5.82 -6.46
N GLY A 83 -22.01 5.82 -5.19
CA GLY A 83 -21.58 6.99 -4.45
C GLY A 83 -20.06 7.05 -4.30
N ARG A 84 -19.60 7.10 -3.04
CA ARG A 84 -18.18 7.00 -2.73
C ARG A 84 -17.69 5.57 -3.01
N PRO A 85 -16.40 5.39 -3.39
CA PRO A 85 -15.84 4.06 -3.53
C PRO A 85 -16.04 3.22 -2.26
N SER A 86 -16.33 1.94 -2.43
CA SER A 86 -16.39 0.97 -1.33
C SER A 86 -15.01 0.83 -0.65
N GLU A 87 -14.96 0.29 0.56
CA GLU A 87 -13.67 -0.07 1.20
C GLU A 87 -12.87 -1.00 0.30
N LYS A 88 -13.52 -1.98 -0.33
CA LYS A 88 -12.87 -2.92 -1.25
C LYS A 88 -12.30 -2.22 -2.48
N ALA A 89 -13.04 -1.31 -3.10
CA ALA A 89 -12.54 -0.52 -4.23
C ALA A 89 -11.32 0.32 -3.86
N ILE A 90 -11.30 0.88 -2.64
CA ILE A 90 -10.15 1.62 -2.13
C ILE A 90 -8.96 0.68 -1.90
N LEU A 91 -9.18 -0.51 -1.35
CA LEU A 91 -8.12 -1.52 -1.16
C LEU A 91 -7.56 -2.00 -2.51
N ALA A 92 -8.42 -2.31 -3.48
CA ALA A 92 -8.01 -2.68 -4.83
C ALA A 92 -7.18 -1.57 -5.50
N SER A 93 -7.61 -0.29 -5.37
CA SER A 93 -6.82 0.87 -5.83
C SER A 93 -5.41 0.87 -5.22
N ARG A 94 -5.29 0.57 -3.92
CA ARG A 94 -3.99 0.53 -3.21
C ARG A 94 -3.11 -0.64 -3.64
N VAL A 95 -3.70 -1.81 -3.87
CA VAL A 95 -2.98 -3.01 -4.36
C VAL A 95 -2.43 -2.75 -5.77
N ILE A 96 -3.14 -2.00 -6.61
CA ILE A 96 -2.68 -1.60 -7.95
C ILE A 96 -1.63 -0.47 -7.86
N ASP A 97 -1.83 0.54 -7.00
CA ASP A 97 -0.93 1.70 -6.85
C ASP A 97 0.47 1.28 -6.36
N ARG A 98 0.54 0.39 -5.37
CA ARG A 98 1.80 0.01 -4.70
C ARG A 98 2.88 -0.53 -5.66
N PRO A 99 2.62 -1.48 -6.58
CA PRO A 99 3.64 -1.99 -7.50
C PRO A 99 3.94 -1.05 -8.66
N ILE A 100 3.03 -0.15 -9.08
CA ILE A 100 3.26 0.74 -10.22
C ILE A 100 3.98 2.03 -9.82
N ARG A 101 3.69 2.59 -8.63
CA ARG A 101 4.23 3.88 -8.16
C ARG A 101 5.76 3.95 -8.12
N PRO A 102 6.50 2.94 -7.64
CA PRO A 102 7.97 2.98 -7.59
C PRO A 102 8.64 3.01 -8.97
N LEU A 103 7.92 2.66 -10.03
CA LEU A 103 8.43 2.61 -11.41
C LEU A 103 8.28 3.94 -12.15
N PHE A 104 7.63 4.93 -11.56
CA PHE A 104 7.63 6.30 -12.07
C PHE A 104 8.89 7.06 -11.62
N PRO A 105 9.33 8.05 -12.40
CA PRO A 105 10.37 8.99 -11.97
C PRO A 105 9.92 9.74 -10.71
N LYS A 106 10.76 9.76 -9.67
CA LYS A 106 10.42 10.41 -8.39
C LYS A 106 10.37 11.93 -8.45
N ASP A 107 11.08 12.48 -9.41
CA ASP A 107 11.26 13.90 -9.68
C ASP A 107 10.23 14.48 -10.66
N MET A 108 9.30 13.65 -11.15
CA MET A 108 8.19 14.09 -12.00
C MET A 108 7.09 14.76 -11.17
N ARG A 109 6.57 15.90 -11.63
CA ARG A 109 5.48 16.65 -10.97
C ARG A 109 4.22 16.77 -11.83
N ASN A 110 4.18 16.14 -13.01
CA ASN A 110 2.96 16.00 -13.79
C ASN A 110 1.95 15.12 -13.05
N ASP A 111 0.68 15.52 -13.06
CA ASP A 111 -0.40 14.67 -12.55
C ASP A 111 -0.55 13.44 -13.43
N VAL A 112 -0.57 12.28 -12.82
CA VAL A 112 -0.90 11.02 -13.50
C VAL A 112 -2.17 10.43 -12.89
N GLY A 113 -3.17 10.21 -13.72
CA GLY A 113 -4.42 9.56 -13.37
C GLY A 113 -4.52 8.20 -14.02
N VAL A 114 -4.79 7.17 -13.20
CA VAL A 114 -5.03 5.80 -13.65
C VAL A 114 -6.41 5.38 -13.14
N VAL A 115 -7.28 4.95 -14.05
CA VAL A 115 -8.64 4.55 -13.73
C VAL A 115 -8.91 3.16 -14.30
N ALA A 116 -9.28 2.23 -13.43
CA ALA A 116 -9.74 0.90 -13.79
C ALA A 116 -11.23 0.76 -13.45
N THR A 117 -12.07 0.63 -14.47
CA THR A 117 -13.54 0.51 -14.31
C THR A 117 -13.98 -0.91 -14.59
N VAL A 118 -14.54 -1.59 -13.60
CA VAL A 118 -15.10 -2.94 -13.74
C VAL A 118 -16.42 -2.87 -14.49
N MET A 119 -16.50 -3.48 -15.66
CA MET A 119 -17.67 -3.43 -16.53
C MET A 119 -18.43 -4.76 -16.60
N SER A 120 -17.77 -5.88 -16.32
CA SER A 120 -18.36 -7.21 -16.14
C SER A 120 -17.56 -7.94 -15.06
N CYS A 121 -18.22 -8.73 -14.23
CA CYS A 121 -17.57 -9.45 -13.11
C CYS A 121 -17.98 -10.92 -13.14
N ASP A 122 -16.97 -11.78 -13.25
CA ASP A 122 -17.05 -13.22 -13.09
C ASP A 122 -16.45 -13.59 -11.73
N PRO A 123 -17.18 -14.25 -10.83
CA PRO A 123 -16.68 -14.62 -9.51
C PRO A 123 -15.36 -15.42 -9.53
N ASP A 124 -15.13 -16.21 -10.58
CA ASP A 124 -13.93 -17.02 -10.72
C ASP A 124 -12.71 -16.25 -11.23
N CYS A 125 -12.91 -15.05 -11.75
CA CYS A 125 -11.88 -14.22 -12.36
C CYS A 125 -11.78 -12.86 -11.65
N SER A 126 -10.84 -12.71 -10.71
CA SER A 126 -10.69 -11.50 -9.89
C SER A 126 -10.60 -10.22 -10.74
N PRO A 127 -11.52 -9.26 -10.56
CA PRO A 127 -11.46 -7.97 -11.24
C PRO A 127 -10.25 -7.13 -10.81
N GLU A 128 -9.74 -7.31 -9.59
CA GLU A 128 -8.56 -6.64 -9.06
C GLU A 128 -7.28 -7.08 -9.80
N ILE A 129 -7.09 -8.40 -9.95
CA ILE A 129 -5.97 -8.96 -10.71
C ILE A 129 -6.06 -8.55 -12.19
N THR A 130 -7.25 -8.63 -12.78
CA THR A 130 -7.52 -8.21 -14.15
C THR A 130 -7.17 -6.73 -14.34
N ALA A 131 -7.60 -5.86 -13.41
CA ALA A 131 -7.29 -4.44 -13.43
C ALA A 131 -5.79 -4.15 -13.30
N MET A 132 -5.06 -4.88 -12.43
CA MET A 132 -3.62 -4.69 -12.26
C MET A 132 -2.86 -4.95 -13.56
N ILE A 133 -3.19 -6.03 -14.27
CA ILE A 133 -2.61 -6.36 -15.59
C ILE A 133 -3.01 -5.30 -16.62
N GLY A 134 -4.29 -4.91 -16.67
CA GLY A 134 -4.81 -3.92 -17.60
C GLY A 134 -4.21 -2.52 -17.40
N VAL A 135 -4.02 -2.10 -16.16
CA VAL A 135 -3.33 -0.84 -15.81
C VAL A 135 -1.87 -0.88 -16.27
N SER A 136 -1.17 -1.98 -16.04
CA SER A 136 0.19 -2.17 -16.54
C SER A 136 0.26 -2.05 -18.08
N ILE A 137 -0.70 -2.62 -18.79
CA ILE A 137 -0.80 -2.50 -20.25
C ILE A 137 -1.07 -1.04 -20.65
N ALA A 138 -2.07 -0.37 -20.04
CA ALA A 138 -2.42 1.02 -20.34
C ALA A 138 -1.24 1.96 -20.15
N LEU A 139 -0.48 1.81 -19.06
CA LEU A 139 0.75 2.57 -18.81
C LEU A 139 1.86 2.21 -19.82
N SER A 140 2.04 0.93 -20.14
CA SER A 140 3.08 0.47 -21.07
C SER A 140 2.89 1.02 -22.48
N ILE A 141 1.64 1.04 -22.98
CA ILE A 141 1.33 1.54 -24.35
C ILE A 141 1.18 3.07 -24.41
N SER A 142 1.08 3.77 -23.27
CA SER A 142 1.00 5.23 -23.20
C SER A 142 2.35 5.89 -23.46
N ASN A 143 2.32 7.21 -23.66
CA ASN A 143 3.52 8.05 -23.71
C ASN A 143 4.00 8.51 -22.31
N ILE A 144 3.37 8.06 -21.24
CA ILE A 144 3.72 8.43 -19.84
C ILE A 144 5.07 7.80 -19.46
N PRO A 145 6.03 8.57 -18.88
CA PRO A 145 7.30 8.03 -18.40
C PRO A 145 7.11 7.03 -17.26
N TRP A 146 7.24 5.74 -17.56
CA TRP A 146 7.04 4.66 -16.62
C TRP A 146 7.93 3.45 -16.98
N LYS A 147 8.62 2.87 -15.99
CA LYS A 147 9.64 1.82 -16.16
C LYS A 147 9.10 0.39 -15.98
N GLY A 148 7.79 0.18 -16.21
CA GLY A 148 7.22 -1.16 -16.25
C GLY A 148 7.65 -1.97 -17.49
N PRO A 149 6.98 -3.14 -17.74
CA PRO A 149 5.69 -3.55 -17.14
C PRO A 149 5.79 -4.26 -15.80
N ILE A 150 4.63 -4.38 -15.15
CA ILE A 150 4.39 -5.32 -14.05
C ILE A 150 3.29 -6.30 -14.43
N SER A 151 3.22 -7.41 -13.70
CA SER A 151 2.03 -8.28 -13.68
C SER A 151 1.70 -8.65 -12.25
N GLY A 152 0.47 -9.08 -12.00
CA GLY A 152 0.02 -9.58 -10.71
C GLY A 152 -0.88 -10.81 -10.84
N VAL A 153 -0.73 -11.73 -9.89
CA VAL A 153 -1.59 -12.90 -9.73
C VAL A 153 -1.94 -13.10 -8.27
N SER A 154 -3.04 -13.80 -8.01
CA SER A 154 -3.37 -14.35 -6.70
C SER A 154 -2.90 -15.80 -6.62
N VAL A 155 -2.38 -16.22 -5.45
CA VAL A 155 -1.94 -17.59 -5.20
C VAL A 155 -2.68 -18.13 -4.00
N GLY A 156 -3.38 -19.27 -4.19
CA GLY A 156 -3.96 -20.08 -3.13
C GLY A 156 -3.10 -21.29 -2.80
N TYR A 157 -3.37 -21.91 -1.64
CA TYR A 157 -2.74 -23.17 -1.21
C TYR A 157 -3.82 -24.14 -0.74
N ILE A 158 -3.99 -25.25 -1.43
CA ILE A 158 -5.06 -26.23 -1.20
C ILE A 158 -4.47 -27.64 -1.31
N ASP A 159 -4.65 -28.47 -0.30
CA ASP A 159 -4.24 -29.86 -0.29
C ASP A 159 -2.75 -30.08 -0.67
N GLY A 160 -1.88 -29.12 -0.30
CA GLY A 160 -0.45 -29.18 -0.58
C GLY A 160 -0.03 -28.61 -1.95
N GLU A 161 -0.96 -28.07 -2.74
CA GLU A 161 -0.68 -27.50 -4.07
C GLU A 161 -0.90 -25.98 -4.13
N TYR A 162 -0.06 -25.28 -4.92
CA TYR A 162 -0.21 -23.84 -5.21
C TYR A 162 -1.12 -23.65 -6.41
N ILE A 163 -2.18 -22.89 -6.23
CA ILE A 163 -3.17 -22.61 -7.27
C ILE A 163 -3.07 -21.13 -7.68
N ILE A 164 -2.72 -20.87 -8.94
CA ILE A 164 -2.68 -19.52 -9.49
C ILE A 164 -4.09 -19.05 -9.86
N ASN A 165 -4.49 -17.90 -9.36
CA ASN A 165 -5.81 -17.30 -9.52
C ASN A 165 -6.94 -18.30 -9.19
N PRO A 166 -7.06 -18.73 -7.93
CA PRO A 166 -8.06 -19.71 -7.53
C PRO A 166 -9.49 -19.21 -7.82
N THR A 167 -10.38 -20.13 -8.22
CA THR A 167 -11.82 -19.87 -8.39
C THR A 167 -12.48 -19.48 -7.06
N ALA A 168 -13.73 -19.02 -7.09
CA ALA A 168 -14.49 -18.68 -5.88
C ALA A 168 -14.52 -19.86 -4.89
N GLU A 169 -14.90 -21.06 -5.34
CA GLU A 169 -14.92 -22.27 -4.52
C GLU A 169 -13.53 -22.63 -3.97
N GLN A 170 -12.48 -22.50 -4.78
CA GLN A 170 -11.10 -22.77 -4.36
C GLN A 170 -10.62 -21.77 -3.30
N ARG A 171 -11.01 -20.49 -3.40
CA ARG A 171 -10.66 -19.48 -2.39
C ARG A 171 -11.22 -19.79 -1.00
N GLU A 172 -12.43 -20.31 -0.91
CA GLU A 172 -13.03 -20.71 0.38
C GLU A 172 -12.24 -21.83 1.08
N ARG A 173 -11.74 -22.79 0.28
CA ARG A 173 -10.96 -23.94 0.78
C ARG A 173 -9.50 -23.62 1.03
N SER A 174 -9.01 -22.54 0.46
CA SER A 174 -7.59 -22.19 0.52
C SER A 174 -7.13 -21.84 1.94
N GLU A 175 -5.96 -22.35 2.30
CA GLU A 175 -5.27 -22.01 3.55
C GLU A 175 -4.45 -20.71 3.44
N MET A 176 -4.26 -20.21 2.21
CA MET A 176 -3.47 -19.03 1.92
C MET A 176 -4.11 -18.21 0.79
N ALA A 177 -4.08 -16.90 0.90
CA ALA A 177 -4.45 -15.97 -0.15
C ALA A 177 -3.33 -14.94 -0.29
N VAL A 178 -2.52 -15.04 -1.35
CA VAL A 178 -1.38 -14.14 -1.57
C VAL A 178 -1.49 -13.49 -2.93
N THR A 179 -1.57 -12.16 -2.97
CA THR A 179 -1.41 -11.39 -4.20
C THR A 179 0.06 -11.06 -4.38
N VAL A 180 0.62 -11.44 -5.52
CA VAL A 180 2.02 -11.23 -5.89
C VAL A 180 2.07 -10.37 -7.14
N ALA A 181 2.64 -9.17 -7.04
CA ALA A 181 2.96 -8.35 -8.21
C ALA A 181 4.47 -8.35 -8.46
N SER A 182 4.86 -8.47 -9.72
CA SER A 182 6.27 -8.62 -10.11
C SER A 182 6.62 -7.74 -11.32
N THR A 183 7.88 -7.34 -11.37
CA THR A 183 8.56 -6.94 -12.61
C THR A 183 9.19 -8.19 -13.26
N ASP A 184 9.90 -8.01 -14.36
CA ASP A 184 10.68 -9.09 -14.99
C ASP A 184 11.82 -9.66 -14.12
N LYS A 185 12.20 -8.98 -13.04
CA LYS A 185 13.34 -9.37 -12.20
C LYS A 185 12.99 -9.53 -10.72
N LEU A 186 12.04 -8.77 -10.21
CA LEU A 186 11.81 -8.62 -8.79
C LEU A 186 10.32 -8.79 -8.46
N VAL A 187 10.07 -9.34 -7.29
CA VAL A 187 8.78 -9.20 -6.63
C VAL A 187 8.63 -7.76 -6.19
N ALA A 188 7.64 -7.05 -6.72
CA ALA A 188 7.42 -5.62 -6.48
C ALA A 188 6.46 -5.34 -5.33
N MET A 189 5.49 -6.25 -5.10
CA MET A 189 4.50 -6.12 -4.03
C MET A 189 3.95 -7.49 -3.64
N ILE A 190 3.72 -7.67 -2.35
CA ILE A 190 3.05 -8.83 -1.77
C ILE A 190 1.91 -8.30 -0.89
N GLU A 191 0.76 -8.95 -0.96
CA GLU A 191 -0.31 -8.81 0.01
C GLU A 191 -0.84 -10.19 0.37
N ALA A 192 -0.67 -10.58 1.63
CA ALA A 192 -0.92 -11.95 2.08
C ALA A 192 -1.92 -12.00 3.24
N GLY A 193 -2.70 -13.06 3.25
CA GLY A 193 -3.46 -13.56 4.38
C GLY A 193 -3.35 -15.08 4.40
N ALA A 194 -3.22 -15.68 5.59
CA ALA A 194 -3.07 -17.13 5.70
C ALA A 194 -3.68 -17.66 7.01
N LYS A 195 -3.96 -18.96 7.03
CA LYS A 195 -4.42 -19.72 8.19
C LYS A 195 -3.21 -20.49 8.79
N GLU A 196 -2.23 -19.73 9.32
CA GLU A 196 -1.04 -20.27 10.02
C GLU A 196 -0.18 -21.24 9.16
N VAL A 197 -0.06 -20.98 7.85
CA VAL A 197 0.86 -21.75 6.99
C VAL A 197 2.32 -21.47 7.38
N SER A 198 3.23 -22.43 7.12
CA SER A 198 4.65 -22.24 7.41
C SER A 198 5.30 -21.19 6.51
N ASN A 199 6.43 -20.63 6.97
CA ASN A 199 7.21 -19.66 6.18
C ASN A 199 7.63 -20.22 4.82
N ASP A 200 7.98 -21.51 4.75
CA ASP A 200 8.37 -22.16 3.49
C ASP A 200 7.20 -22.24 2.51
N VAL A 201 6.00 -22.56 3.00
CA VAL A 201 4.78 -22.57 2.17
C VAL A 201 4.49 -21.17 1.65
N MET A 202 4.56 -20.16 2.51
CA MET A 202 4.36 -18.75 2.11
C MET A 202 5.40 -18.32 1.07
N PHE A 203 6.68 -18.57 1.30
CA PHE A 203 7.76 -18.21 0.40
C PHE A 203 7.62 -18.89 -0.97
N ASN A 204 7.36 -20.19 -0.99
CA ASN A 204 7.18 -20.94 -2.25
C ASN A 204 5.92 -20.46 -3.00
N GLY A 205 4.85 -20.07 -2.30
CA GLY A 205 3.67 -19.46 -2.90
C GLY A 205 3.99 -18.12 -3.58
N ILE A 206 4.79 -17.27 -2.93
CA ILE A 206 5.26 -16.01 -3.52
C ILE A 206 6.09 -16.27 -4.78
N MET A 207 6.99 -17.25 -4.74
CA MET A 207 7.82 -17.61 -5.89
C MET A 207 7.01 -18.20 -7.04
N ALA A 208 6.01 -19.05 -6.77
CA ALA A 208 5.08 -19.55 -7.78
C ALA A 208 4.30 -18.41 -8.46
N GLY A 209 3.86 -17.41 -7.68
CA GLY A 209 3.23 -16.20 -8.20
C GLY A 209 4.18 -15.37 -9.08
N HIS A 210 5.43 -15.21 -8.65
CA HIS A 210 6.46 -14.51 -9.41
C HIS A 210 6.72 -15.19 -10.77
N GLU A 211 6.84 -16.51 -10.79
CA GLU A 211 7.03 -17.29 -12.02
C GLU A 211 5.84 -17.15 -12.97
N ALA A 212 4.61 -17.26 -12.47
CA ALA A 212 3.41 -17.08 -13.27
C ALA A 212 3.32 -15.68 -13.90
N ASN A 213 3.77 -14.65 -13.17
CA ASN A 213 3.81 -13.27 -13.66
C ASN A 213 4.75 -13.10 -14.88
N GLN A 214 5.82 -13.87 -14.99
CA GLN A 214 6.79 -13.71 -16.09
C GLN A 214 6.17 -13.92 -17.46
N GLN A 215 5.27 -14.90 -17.61
CA GLN A 215 4.56 -15.14 -18.86
C GLN A 215 3.71 -13.93 -19.28
N ILE A 216 3.03 -13.31 -18.33
CA ILE A 216 2.17 -12.15 -18.60
C ILE A 216 3.00 -10.89 -18.86
N ILE A 217 4.13 -10.72 -18.19
CA ILE A 217 5.07 -9.62 -18.45
C ILE A 217 5.60 -9.67 -19.90
N GLU A 218 5.97 -10.84 -20.40
CA GLU A 218 6.39 -10.98 -21.80
C GLU A 218 5.23 -10.67 -22.78
N PHE A 219 4.03 -11.12 -22.49
CA PHE A 219 2.84 -10.76 -23.26
C PHE A 219 2.60 -9.23 -23.29
N ILE A 220 2.76 -8.54 -22.14
CA ILE A 220 2.64 -7.07 -22.08
C ILE A 220 3.75 -6.39 -22.92
N LYS A 221 4.98 -6.90 -22.88
CA LYS A 221 6.08 -6.39 -23.69
C LYS A 221 5.82 -6.58 -25.21
N GLU A 222 5.15 -7.65 -25.61
CA GLU A 222 4.71 -7.85 -27.00
C GLU A 222 3.70 -6.79 -27.42
N ILE A 223 2.67 -6.55 -26.61
CA ILE A 223 1.68 -5.50 -26.85
C ILE A 223 2.36 -4.13 -26.93
N GLN A 224 3.29 -3.83 -26.02
CA GLN A 224 4.03 -2.57 -26.02
C GLN A 224 4.86 -2.37 -27.29
N ARG A 225 5.50 -3.43 -27.80
CA ARG A 225 6.28 -3.36 -29.05
C ARG A 225 5.42 -3.07 -30.28
N GLU A 226 4.16 -3.53 -30.30
CA GLU A 226 3.28 -3.38 -31.46
C GLU A 226 2.53 -2.04 -31.45
N VAL A 227 2.02 -1.61 -30.28
CA VAL A 227 1.12 -0.45 -30.18
C VAL A 227 1.59 0.63 -29.20
N GLY A 228 2.75 0.45 -28.57
CA GLY A 228 3.30 1.38 -27.60
C GLY A 228 3.71 2.71 -28.23
N ARG A 229 3.53 3.80 -27.47
CA ARG A 229 4.00 5.13 -27.85
C ARG A 229 5.36 5.40 -27.21
N GLU A 230 6.16 6.23 -27.87
CA GLU A 230 7.41 6.74 -27.30
C GLU A 230 7.11 7.52 -26.01
N LYS A 231 7.94 7.29 -24.97
CA LYS A 231 7.80 7.97 -23.69
C LYS A 231 8.28 9.41 -23.84
N ILE A 232 7.49 10.36 -23.30
CA ILE A 232 7.87 11.76 -23.36
C ILE A 232 8.93 12.10 -22.32
N ASP A 233 9.73 13.10 -22.61
CA ASP A 233 10.57 13.76 -21.64
C ASP A 233 9.75 14.67 -20.72
N PHE A 234 10.18 14.82 -19.47
CA PHE A 234 9.54 15.69 -18.48
C PHE A 234 10.59 16.56 -17.78
N PRO A 235 10.21 17.74 -17.31
CA PRO A 235 11.12 18.58 -16.53
C PRO A 235 11.37 17.93 -15.16
N SER A 236 12.64 17.63 -14.88
CA SER A 236 13.07 17.11 -13.58
C SER A 236 12.97 18.20 -12.51
N ASN A 237 12.39 17.86 -11.36
CA ASN A 237 12.36 18.73 -10.18
C ASN A 237 13.50 18.43 -9.19
N ASP A 238 14.39 17.51 -9.53
CA ASP A 238 15.55 17.18 -8.67
C ASP A 238 16.52 18.39 -8.59
N PRO A 239 17.12 18.63 -7.41
CA PRO A 239 18.21 19.59 -7.30
C PRO A 239 19.40 19.16 -8.16
N SER A 240 20.17 20.14 -8.66
CA SER A 240 21.36 19.84 -9.43
C SER A 240 22.39 19.06 -8.58
N PRO A 241 23.21 18.20 -9.19
CA PRO A 241 24.29 17.50 -8.48
C PRO A 241 25.26 18.49 -7.82
N GLU A 242 25.48 19.67 -8.40
CA GLU A 242 26.35 20.72 -7.87
C GLU A 242 25.80 21.28 -6.55
N LEU A 243 24.51 21.66 -6.52
CA LEU A 243 23.85 22.11 -5.30
C LEU A 243 23.86 21.05 -4.22
N PHE A 244 23.50 19.79 -4.57
CA PHE A 244 23.46 18.70 -3.60
C PHE A 244 24.83 18.42 -2.96
N GLU A 245 25.92 18.34 -3.74
CA GLU A 245 27.26 18.09 -3.19
C GLU A 245 27.78 19.28 -2.38
N ALA A 246 27.42 20.53 -2.75
CA ALA A 246 27.76 21.71 -1.96
C ALA A 246 27.05 21.70 -0.60
N VAL A 247 25.72 21.45 -0.57
CA VAL A 247 24.92 21.36 0.67
C VAL A 247 25.43 20.19 1.53
N LYS A 248 25.73 19.05 0.93
CA LYS A 248 26.26 17.87 1.63
C LYS A 248 27.61 18.18 2.30
N ALA A 249 28.55 18.78 1.56
CA ALA A 249 29.86 19.14 2.11
C ALA A 249 29.74 20.14 3.27
N PHE A 250 28.76 21.04 3.23
CA PHE A 250 28.56 22.08 4.24
C PHE A 250 27.84 21.58 5.50
N ALA A 251 26.82 20.71 5.35
CA ALA A 251 25.87 20.42 6.42
C ALA A 251 25.86 18.95 6.91
N ILE A 252 26.66 18.04 6.34
CA ILE A 252 26.59 16.61 6.67
C ILE A 252 26.82 16.32 8.16
N ASP A 253 27.75 17.01 8.82
CA ASP A 253 28.05 16.78 10.22
C ASP A 253 26.97 17.35 11.14
N ASP A 254 26.40 18.50 10.79
CA ASP A 254 25.26 19.08 11.51
C ASP A 254 24.02 18.18 11.38
N VAL A 255 23.74 17.66 10.19
CA VAL A 255 22.63 16.72 9.96
C VAL A 255 22.85 15.43 10.75
N ARG A 256 24.08 14.87 10.76
CA ARG A 256 24.41 13.68 11.58
C ARG A 256 24.14 13.92 13.05
N ALA A 257 24.60 15.05 13.58
CA ALA A 257 24.39 15.41 14.99
C ALA A 257 22.90 15.62 15.35
N ALA A 258 22.12 16.19 14.42
CA ALA A 258 20.69 16.40 14.62
C ALA A 258 19.90 15.11 14.61
N LEU A 259 20.25 14.17 13.73
CA LEU A 259 19.56 12.88 13.57
C LEU A 259 19.87 11.86 14.67
N ASP A 260 20.96 12.02 15.41
CA ASP A 260 21.41 11.08 16.45
C ASP A 260 20.60 11.25 17.75
N THR A 261 19.37 10.76 17.75
CA THR A 261 18.45 10.79 18.91
C THR A 261 17.28 9.82 18.68
N ASP A 262 16.78 9.24 19.77
CA ASP A 262 15.58 8.38 19.80
C ASP A 262 14.27 9.18 19.85
N ASP A 263 14.31 10.48 20.23
CA ASP A 263 13.15 11.35 20.33
C ASP A 263 12.92 12.14 19.03
N LYS A 264 11.75 11.88 18.39
CA LYS A 264 11.33 12.57 17.16
C LYS A 264 11.28 14.09 17.33
N ARG A 265 10.76 14.59 18.46
CA ARG A 265 10.62 16.03 18.68
C ARG A 265 11.98 16.71 18.84
N VAL A 266 12.88 16.10 19.61
CA VAL A 266 14.26 16.59 19.78
C VAL A 266 15.00 16.65 18.44
N ARG A 267 14.81 15.64 17.62
CA ARG A 267 15.37 15.60 16.26
C ARG A 267 14.86 16.75 15.41
N ASP A 268 13.54 16.92 15.35
CA ASP A 268 12.89 17.94 14.54
C ASP A 268 13.34 19.35 15.01
N GLU A 269 13.44 19.59 16.32
CA GLU A 269 13.98 20.82 16.91
C GLU A 269 15.47 21.06 16.57
N ARG A 270 16.29 20.01 16.49
CA ARG A 270 17.73 20.12 16.12
C ARG A 270 17.93 20.37 14.63
N LEU A 271 17.02 19.90 13.78
CA LEU A 271 17.10 20.12 12.34
C LEU A 271 16.77 21.56 11.94
N LEU A 272 15.86 22.27 12.64
CA LEU A 272 15.48 23.64 12.32
C LEU A 272 16.68 24.58 12.12
N PRO A 273 17.64 24.72 13.08
CA PRO A 273 18.79 25.60 12.86
C PRO A 273 19.73 25.12 11.74
N VAL A 274 19.72 23.83 11.36
CA VAL A 274 20.47 23.34 10.22
C VAL A 274 19.85 23.83 8.92
N TYR A 275 18.53 23.79 8.82
CA TYR A 275 17.80 24.35 7.67
C TYR A 275 18.07 25.84 7.52
N ASP A 276 17.91 26.62 8.60
CA ASP A 276 18.17 28.06 8.59
C ASP A 276 19.61 28.40 8.15
N LYS A 277 20.60 27.63 8.63
CA LYS A 277 22.01 27.80 8.30
C LYS A 277 22.29 27.51 6.82
N VAL A 278 21.68 26.45 6.25
CA VAL A 278 21.86 26.07 4.85
C VAL A 278 21.18 27.08 3.94
N HIS A 279 19.97 27.52 4.24
CA HIS A 279 19.30 28.59 3.49
C HIS A 279 20.08 29.90 3.49
N ALA A 280 20.58 30.35 4.65
CA ALA A 280 21.42 31.55 4.75
C ALA A 280 22.70 31.49 3.89
N GLU A 281 23.25 30.31 3.67
CA GLU A 281 24.46 30.13 2.85
C GLU A 281 24.20 29.96 1.35
N PHE A 282 23.08 29.28 0.99
CA PHE A 282 22.89 28.81 -0.38
C PHE A 282 21.78 29.54 -1.17
N ASP A 283 20.81 30.20 -0.54
CA ASP A 283 19.74 30.93 -1.26
C ASP A 283 20.30 31.95 -2.24
N GLU A 284 21.32 32.72 -1.82
CA GLU A 284 21.96 33.72 -2.67
C GLU A 284 22.94 33.14 -3.68
N LYS A 285 23.54 31.97 -3.36
CA LYS A 285 24.50 31.29 -4.24
C LYS A 285 23.86 30.51 -5.37
N PHE A 286 22.66 29.98 -5.14
CA PHE A 286 21.88 29.22 -6.11
C PHE A 286 20.46 29.78 -6.21
N PRO A 287 20.27 31.02 -6.66
CA PRO A 287 18.97 31.69 -6.65
C PRO A 287 17.93 31.01 -7.54
N GLU A 288 18.36 30.28 -8.60
CA GLU A 288 17.47 29.56 -9.50
C GLU A 288 17.01 28.19 -8.92
N GLU A 289 17.63 27.74 -7.85
CA GLU A 289 17.35 26.47 -7.17
C GLU A 289 17.12 26.62 -5.66
N ALA A 290 16.85 27.85 -5.18
CA ALA A 290 16.62 28.13 -3.77
C ALA A 290 15.42 27.34 -3.21
N ASP A 291 14.40 27.11 -4.02
CA ASP A 291 13.23 26.29 -3.72
C ASP A 291 13.54 24.79 -3.59
N LYS A 292 14.74 24.33 -4.01
CA LYS A 292 15.18 22.92 -3.94
C LYS A 292 16.13 22.63 -2.79
N ILE A 293 16.45 23.60 -1.96
CA ILE A 293 17.37 23.41 -0.81
C ILE A 293 16.78 22.45 0.21
N ASP A 294 15.48 22.53 0.48
CA ASP A 294 14.78 21.59 1.35
C ASP A 294 14.84 20.16 0.84
N ASP A 295 14.73 19.96 -0.47
CA ASP A 295 14.90 18.67 -1.11
C ASP A 295 16.33 18.13 -0.96
N CYS A 296 17.34 19.00 -1.04
CA CYS A 296 18.73 18.63 -0.76
C CYS A 296 18.92 18.15 0.67
N LEU A 297 18.37 18.87 1.65
CA LEU A 297 18.43 18.49 3.06
C LEU A 297 17.70 17.19 3.36
N TYR A 298 16.53 16.98 2.73
CA TYR A 298 15.82 15.70 2.82
C TYR A 298 16.64 14.54 2.22
N LYS A 299 17.23 14.73 1.05
CA LYS A 299 18.11 13.74 0.43
C LYS A 299 19.37 13.47 1.29
N LEU A 300 19.92 14.50 1.93
CA LEU A 300 21.06 14.38 2.82
C LEU A 300 20.73 13.58 4.08
N GLN A 301 19.56 13.82 4.70
CA GLN A 301 19.07 13.02 5.83
C GLN A 301 18.94 11.55 5.42
N LYS A 302 18.34 11.29 4.26
CA LYS A 302 18.24 9.94 3.71
C LYS A 302 19.60 9.29 3.49
N PHE A 303 20.54 10.04 2.93
CA PHE A 303 21.91 9.56 2.72
C PHE A 303 22.57 9.18 4.05
N VAL A 304 22.50 10.03 5.08
CA VAL A 304 23.08 9.78 6.40
C VAL A 304 22.50 8.53 7.05
N VAL A 305 21.16 8.41 7.11
CA VAL A 305 20.50 7.24 7.72
C VAL A 305 20.85 5.94 7.00
N ARG A 306 20.86 5.97 5.66
CA ARG A 306 21.23 4.78 4.87
C ARG A 306 22.69 4.38 5.07
N ARG A 307 23.61 5.34 5.21
CA ARG A 307 25.04 5.04 5.53
C ARG A 307 25.16 4.43 6.92
N TRP A 308 24.49 4.99 7.93
CA TRP A 308 24.48 4.39 9.26
C TRP A 308 23.99 2.93 9.25
N LEU A 309 22.90 2.67 8.54
CA LEU A 309 22.34 1.32 8.46
C LEU A 309 23.27 0.35 7.70
N LEU A 310 23.73 0.71 6.49
CA LEU A 310 24.46 -0.20 5.61
C LEU A 310 25.95 -0.33 5.93
N ASP A 311 26.60 0.74 6.44
CA ASP A 311 28.03 0.77 6.68
C ASP A 311 28.36 0.51 8.16
N ASP A 312 27.60 1.11 9.08
CA ASP A 312 27.89 1.10 10.52
C ASP A 312 27.03 0.10 11.30
N GLY A 313 25.96 -0.46 10.69
CA GLY A 313 24.97 -1.28 11.38
C GLY A 313 24.24 -0.51 12.50
N LYS A 314 24.26 0.83 12.45
CA LYS A 314 23.69 1.72 13.47
C LYS A 314 22.28 2.14 13.08
N ARG A 315 21.33 1.95 13.99
CA ARG A 315 19.98 2.51 13.88
C ARG A 315 19.92 3.94 14.43
N VAL A 316 18.95 4.71 13.96
CA VAL A 316 18.77 6.14 14.34
C VAL A 316 18.61 6.31 15.84
N ASP A 317 17.89 5.40 16.49
CA ASP A 317 17.61 5.39 17.94
C ASP A 317 18.61 4.55 18.76
N GLY A 318 19.68 4.08 18.15
CA GLY A 318 20.76 3.34 18.80
C GLY A 318 20.48 1.88 19.10
N ARG A 319 19.28 1.36 18.74
CA ARG A 319 18.94 -0.06 18.92
C ARG A 319 19.76 -0.97 17.99
N GLY A 320 19.86 -2.25 18.38
CA GLY A 320 20.28 -3.33 17.48
C GLY A 320 19.25 -3.59 16.38
N ILE A 321 19.66 -4.27 15.30
CA ILE A 321 18.80 -4.52 14.12
C ILE A 321 17.55 -5.37 14.43
N ASP A 322 17.63 -6.26 15.42
CA ASP A 322 16.56 -7.16 15.87
C ASP A 322 15.89 -6.68 17.17
N GLU A 323 16.25 -5.51 17.65
CA GLU A 323 15.75 -4.99 18.92
C GLU A 323 14.43 -4.26 18.73
N ILE A 324 13.44 -4.62 19.58
CA ILE A 324 12.12 -3.99 19.63
C ILE A 324 12.14 -2.83 20.63
N ARG A 325 11.47 -1.72 20.30
CA ARG A 325 11.28 -0.59 21.21
C ARG A 325 10.58 -1.01 22.50
N PRO A 326 10.77 -0.30 23.65
CA PRO A 326 10.10 -0.60 24.90
C PRO A 326 8.59 -0.71 24.74
N LEU A 327 7.98 -1.73 25.35
CA LEU A 327 6.57 -2.06 25.27
C LEU A 327 5.84 -1.71 26.57
N ALA A 328 4.61 -1.18 26.44
CA ALA A 328 3.66 -1.06 27.54
C ALA A 328 2.25 -1.36 27.03
N ALA A 329 1.41 -1.93 27.89
CA ALA A 329 0.02 -2.24 27.58
C ALA A 329 -0.87 -1.99 28.80
N GLU A 330 -2.06 -1.45 28.54
CA GLU A 330 -3.10 -1.23 29.54
C GLU A 330 -4.43 -1.72 28.97
N VAL A 331 -5.24 -2.38 29.79
CA VAL A 331 -6.60 -2.81 29.46
C VAL A 331 -7.63 -2.05 30.30
N ASP A 332 -8.89 -2.06 29.89
CA ASP A 332 -9.99 -1.38 30.57
C ASP A 332 -9.78 0.14 30.77
N VAL A 333 -9.11 0.75 29.81
CA VAL A 333 -8.78 2.19 29.83
C VAL A 333 -10.03 3.06 29.85
N LEU A 334 -11.09 2.66 29.14
CA LEU A 334 -12.35 3.36 29.03
C LEU A 334 -13.45 2.65 29.80
N LYS A 335 -14.09 3.34 30.75
CA LYS A 335 -15.03 2.76 31.75
C LYS A 335 -16.36 2.27 31.19
N ARG A 336 -16.79 2.72 30.00
CA ARG A 336 -18.13 2.46 29.46
C ARG A 336 -18.12 1.76 28.10
N THR A 337 -17.02 1.14 27.75
CA THR A 337 -16.89 0.31 26.55
C THR A 337 -17.00 -1.17 26.91
N HIS A 338 -17.28 -2.03 25.95
CA HIS A 338 -17.28 -3.48 26.18
C HIS A 338 -15.88 -4.03 26.38
N GLY A 339 -14.86 -3.47 25.69
CA GLY A 339 -13.46 -3.70 25.92
C GLY A 339 -12.65 -2.54 25.38
N SER A 340 -11.56 -2.21 26.04
CA SER A 340 -10.63 -1.18 25.57
C SER A 340 -9.21 -1.52 26.01
N ALA A 341 -8.24 -1.22 25.14
CA ALA A 341 -6.84 -1.42 25.46
C ALA A 341 -5.97 -0.38 24.77
N MET A 342 -4.95 0.06 25.47
CA MET A 342 -3.89 0.92 24.96
C MET A 342 -2.61 0.12 24.83
N PHE A 343 -1.98 0.18 23.65
CA PHE A 343 -0.69 -0.42 23.38
C PHE A 343 0.31 0.66 23.00
N THR A 344 1.47 0.62 23.64
CA THR A 344 2.56 1.58 23.42
C THR A 344 3.83 0.84 23.04
N ARG A 345 4.51 1.30 22.00
CA ARG A 345 5.82 0.82 21.56
C ARG A 345 6.73 2.01 21.26
N GLY A 346 7.64 2.32 22.19
CA GLY A 346 8.39 3.57 22.19
C GLY A 346 7.44 4.78 22.16
N GLN A 347 7.58 5.65 21.16
CA GLN A 347 6.70 6.81 20.98
C GLN A 347 5.44 6.52 20.17
N THR A 348 5.21 5.27 19.73
CA THR A 348 3.98 4.87 19.02
C THR A 348 2.94 4.36 20.01
N GLN A 349 1.75 4.96 20.01
CA GLN A 349 0.67 4.63 20.93
C GLN A 349 -0.66 4.51 20.21
N VAL A 350 -1.40 3.42 20.46
CA VAL A 350 -2.72 3.14 19.87
C VAL A 350 -3.68 2.70 20.98
N LEU A 351 -4.87 3.30 20.98
CA LEU A 351 -6.02 2.89 21.80
C LEU A 351 -7.01 2.16 20.89
N THR A 352 -7.33 0.90 21.20
CA THR A 352 -8.40 0.17 20.50
C THR A 352 -9.59 -0.07 21.41
N VAL A 353 -10.77 0.11 20.87
CA VAL A 353 -12.05 -0.07 21.55
C VAL A 353 -12.86 -1.15 20.82
N THR A 354 -13.30 -2.15 21.57
CA THR A 354 -14.19 -3.21 21.07
C THR A 354 -15.62 -2.92 21.48
N THR A 355 -16.54 -3.02 20.50
CA THR A 355 -17.98 -2.96 20.70
C THR A 355 -18.62 -4.25 20.22
N LEU A 356 -19.48 -4.84 21.05
CA LEU A 356 -20.28 -6.02 20.75
C LEU A 356 -21.71 -5.59 20.42
N GLY A 357 -22.27 -6.08 19.34
CA GLY A 357 -23.64 -5.85 18.93
C GLY A 357 -24.35 -7.15 18.56
N PRO A 358 -25.68 -7.17 18.42
CA PRO A 358 -26.39 -8.33 17.86
C PRO A 358 -25.90 -8.63 16.44
N VAL A 359 -26.02 -9.88 15.99
CA VAL A 359 -25.59 -10.30 14.65
C VAL A 359 -26.23 -9.46 13.53
N GLY A 360 -27.43 -8.92 13.78
CA GLY A 360 -28.11 -8.02 12.84
C GLY A 360 -27.39 -6.69 12.57
N ASP A 361 -26.46 -6.28 13.45
CA ASP A 361 -25.63 -5.09 13.29
C ASP A 361 -24.39 -5.33 12.40
N ALA A 362 -24.27 -6.52 11.80
CA ALA A 362 -23.22 -6.79 10.81
C ALA A 362 -23.26 -5.77 9.66
N GLN A 363 -22.11 -5.33 9.20
CA GLN A 363 -22.00 -4.40 8.09
C GLN A 363 -22.57 -5.02 6.82
N ILE A 364 -23.44 -4.29 6.14
CA ILE A 364 -23.96 -4.68 4.82
C ILE A 364 -22.92 -4.25 3.78
N LEU A 365 -22.54 -5.19 2.90
CA LEU A 365 -21.63 -4.96 1.78
C LEU A 365 -22.46 -4.83 0.49
N ASP A 366 -22.53 -3.62 -0.06
CA ASP A 366 -23.25 -3.32 -1.33
C ASP A 366 -22.21 -3.16 -2.45
N GLY A 367 -21.55 -4.26 -2.82
CA GLY A 367 -20.49 -4.32 -3.82
C GLY A 367 -20.78 -5.29 -4.97
N ILE A 368 -19.78 -5.51 -5.81
CA ILE A 368 -19.86 -6.45 -6.95
C ILE A 368 -19.66 -7.91 -6.54
N ASP A 369 -19.24 -8.15 -5.30
CA ASP A 369 -19.00 -9.50 -4.78
C ASP A 369 -20.27 -10.23 -4.36
N GLU A 370 -20.10 -11.53 -4.07
CA GLU A 370 -21.16 -12.39 -3.52
C GLU A 370 -21.36 -12.17 -2.01
N GLU A 371 -20.30 -11.79 -1.28
CA GLU A 371 -20.39 -11.49 0.15
C GLU A 371 -21.24 -10.25 0.37
N ASP A 372 -22.28 -10.38 1.17
CA ASP A 372 -23.26 -9.32 1.44
C ASP A 372 -23.17 -8.76 2.88
N ARG A 373 -22.45 -9.43 3.78
CA ARG A 373 -22.34 -9.03 5.19
C ARG A 373 -20.97 -9.34 5.79
N LYS A 374 -20.52 -8.42 6.64
CA LYS A 374 -19.30 -8.56 7.41
C LYS A 374 -19.59 -8.42 8.91
N ARG A 375 -19.44 -9.49 9.68
CA ARG A 375 -19.71 -9.55 11.12
C ARG A 375 -18.59 -8.95 11.97
N TYR A 376 -17.34 -9.15 11.56
CA TYR A 376 -16.15 -8.57 12.19
C TYR A 376 -15.69 -7.38 11.38
N MET A 377 -15.59 -6.22 12.03
CA MET A 377 -15.22 -4.94 11.41
C MET A 377 -14.08 -4.31 12.19
N HIS A 378 -13.06 -3.86 11.52
CA HIS A 378 -11.96 -3.12 12.13
C HIS A 378 -11.75 -1.77 11.43
N GLN A 379 -11.89 -0.69 12.18
CA GLN A 379 -11.70 0.68 11.72
C GLN A 379 -10.44 1.28 12.37
N TYR A 380 -9.76 2.14 11.64
CA TYR A 380 -8.51 2.74 12.05
C TYR A 380 -8.55 4.24 11.76
N ASN A 381 -8.18 5.05 12.74
CA ASN A 381 -8.14 6.51 12.66
C ASN A 381 -6.73 7.01 12.94
N PHE A 382 -6.26 7.94 12.09
CA PHE A 382 -4.94 8.57 12.20
C PHE A 382 -5.08 10.10 12.24
N PRO A 383 -5.45 10.67 13.39
CA PRO A 383 -5.64 12.12 13.54
C PRO A 383 -4.30 12.86 13.46
N SER A 384 -4.34 14.11 12.98
CA SER A 384 -3.16 14.93 12.77
C SER A 384 -2.32 15.18 14.03
N TYR A 385 -2.97 15.27 15.20
CA TYR A 385 -2.27 15.43 16.49
C TYR A 385 -1.33 14.25 16.80
N SER A 386 -1.57 13.06 16.24
CA SER A 386 -0.72 11.89 16.47
C SER A 386 0.71 12.05 15.94
N VAL A 387 0.91 12.95 15.01
CA VAL A 387 2.23 13.33 14.45
C VAL A 387 2.64 14.76 14.80
N GLY A 388 1.84 15.47 15.65
CA GLY A 388 2.09 16.84 16.05
C GLY A 388 1.70 17.89 15.02
N GLU A 389 0.88 17.52 14.00
CA GLU A 389 0.44 18.42 12.95
C GLU A 389 -0.95 19.01 13.23
N THR A 390 -1.23 20.16 12.63
CA THR A 390 -2.56 20.81 12.66
C THR A 390 -3.22 20.68 11.29
N ARG A 391 -4.28 19.86 11.22
CA ARG A 391 -5.10 19.71 10.00
C ARG A 391 -6.58 19.65 10.39
N PRO A 392 -7.50 20.12 9.53
CA PRO A 392 -8.93 19.91 9.71
C PRO A 392 -9.26 18.42 9.79
N SER A 393 -10.13 18.05 10.75
CA SER A 393 -10.64 16.67 10.82
C SER A 393 -11.54 16.40 9.63
N ARG A 394 -11.15 15.42 8.82
CA ARG A 394 -11.91 14.89 7.69
C ARG A 394 -12.19 13.42 7.93
N GLY A 395 -13.10 12.82 7.19
CA GLY A 395 -13.32 11.37 7.24
C GLY A 395 -12.05 10.59 6.87
N PRO A 396 -12.03 9.26 7.12
CA PRO A 396 -10.87 8.42 6.90
C PRO A 396 -10.40 8.48 5.43
N GLY A 397 -9.12 8.65 5.22
CA GLY A 397 -8.47 8.59 3.91
C GLY A 397 -8.15 7.16 3.50
N ARG A 398 -7.63 7.00 2.27
CA ARG A 398 -7.25 5.68 1.73
C ARG A 398 -6.20 4.95 2.58
N ARG A 399 -5.32 5.70 3.26
CA ARG A 399 -4.29 5.12 4.15
C ARG A 399 -4.93 4.48 5.38
N GLU A 400 -5.85 5.19 6.03
CA GLU A 400 -6.55 4.70 7.21
C GLU A 400 -7.38 3.44 6.89
N ILE A 401 -8.08 3.43 5.76
CA ILE A 401 -8.82 2.25 5.30
C ILE A 401 -7.87 1.06 5.09
N GLY A 402 -6.72 1.27 4.45
CA GLY A 402 -5.73 0.22 4.25
C GLY A 402 -5.13 -0.34 5.55
N HIS A 403 -4.88 0.53 6.54
CA HIS A 403 -4.35 0.11 7.84
C HIS A 403 -5.40 -0.65 8.67
N GLY A 404 -6.67 -0.21 8.61
CA GLY A 404 -7.79 -0.92 9.22
C GLY A 404 -7.96 -2.33 8.66
N ALA A 405 -7.96 -2.45 7.33
CA ALA A 405 -8.08 -3.73 6.64
C ALA A 405 -6.90 -4.68 6.93
N LEU A 406 -5.68 -4.16 7.11
CA LEU A 406 -4.52 -4.96 7.53
C LEU A 406 -4.75 -5.60 8.90
N ALA A 407 -5.18 -4.79 9.88
CA ALA A 407 -5.46 -5.28 11.23
C ALA A 407 -6.69 -6.23 11.26
N GLU A 408 -7.71 -5.96 10.46
CA GLU A 408 -8.87 -6.84 10.31
C GLU A 408 -8.43 -8.22 9.80
N ARG A 409 -7.66 -8.26 8.73
CA ARG A 409 -7.16 -9.51 8.13
C ARG A 409 -6.26 -10.30 9.07
N ALA A 410 -5.41 -9.62 9.85
CA ALA A 410 -4.53 -10.26 10.81
C ALA A 410 -5.28 -10.99 11.93
N LEU A 411 -6.40 -10.43 12.39
CA LEU A 411 -7.19 -10.98 13.50
C LEU A 411 -8.31 -11.94 13.04
N LEU A 412 -8.76 -11.84 11.79
CA LEU A 412 -9.86 -12.64 11.26
C LEU A 412 -9.72 -14.16 11.53
N PRO A 413 -8.54 -14.80 11.37
CA PRO A 413 -8.36 -16.24 11.62
C PRO A 413 -8.59 -16.67 13.06
N VAL A 414 -8.47 -15.76 14.02
CA VAL A 414 -8.62 -16.05 15.45
C VAL A 414 -9.97 -15.61 16.03
N ILE A 415 -10.80 -14.94 15.25
CA ILE A 415 -12.15 -14.55 15.66
C ILE A 415 -13.03 -15.82 15.77
N PRO A 416 -13.76 -16.01 16.89
CA PRO A 416 -14.66 -17.17 17.07
C PRO A 416 -15.79 -17.16 16.04
N SER A 417 -16.32 -18.34 15.72
CA SER A 417 -17.49 -18.48 14.84
C SER A 417 -18.75 -17.81 15.44
N VAL A 418 -19.80 -17.62 14.64
CA VAL A 418 -21.06 -17.06 15.13
C VAL A 418 -21.76 -18.01 16.10
N GLU A 419 -21.58 -19.31 15.95
CA GLU A 419 -22.11 -20.35 16.83
C GLU A 419 -21.45 -20.31 18.21
N GLU A 420 -20.15 -20.04 18.26
CA GLU A 420 -19.37 -19.96 19.50
C GLU A 420 -19.57 -18.62 20.20
N PHE A 421 -19.68 -17.53 19.45
CA PHE A 421 -19.82 -16.17 19.99
C PHE A 421 -20.79 -15.34 19.12
N PRO A 422 -22.11 -15.34 19.41
CA PRO A 422 -23.15 -14.82 18.53
C PRO A 422 -23.28 -13.29 18.60
N TYR A 423 -22.19 -12.56 18.35
CA TYR A 423 -22.16 -11.10 18.32
C TYR A 423 -21.50 -10.59 17.03
N ALA A 424 -21.97 -9.47 16.54
CA ALA A 424 -21.20 -8.62 15.63
C ALA A 424 -20.11 -7.91 16.44
N LEU A 425 -18.91 -7.82 15.87
CA LEU A 425 -17.72 -7.27 16.49
C LEU A 425 -17.26 -6.04 15.73
N ARG A 426 -17.22 -4.88 16.40
CA ARG A 426 -16.67 -3.65 15.83
C ARG A 426 -15.49 -3.16 16.66
N LEU A 427 -14.33 -3.14 16.07
CA LEU A 427 -13.12 -2.56 16.66
C LEU A 427 -12.81 -1.20 16.03
N VAL A 428 -12.38 -0.25 16.85
CA VAL A 428 -11.92 1.05 16.39
C VAL A 428 -10.57 1.32 17.04
N SER A 429 -9.53 1.46 16.22
CA SER A 429 -8.19 1.81 16.66
C SER A 429 -7.93 3.30 16.44
N GLU A 430 -7.65 4.02 17.51
CA GLU A 430 -7.29 5.44 17.52
C GLU A 430 -5.78 5.58 17.73
N VAL A 431 -5.09 6.13 16.74
CA VAL A 431 -3.66 6.43 16.89
C VAL A 431 -3.49 7.70 17.71
N LEU A 432 -2.91 7.58 18.90
CA LEU A 432 -2.69 8.70 19.82
C LEU A 432 -1.34 9.37 19.59
N SER A 433 -0.32 8.58 19.23
CA SER A 433 1.03 9.07 18.91
C SER A 433 1.67 8.15 17.88
N SER A 434 2.47 8.71 16.96
CA SER A 434 3.11 7.96 15.88
C SER A 434 4.58 8.30 15.69
N ASN A 435 5.41 7.27 15.83
CA ASN A 435 6.79 7.25 15.35
C ASN A 435 7.06 5.94 14.57
N GLY A 436 6.18 5.65 13.58
CA GLY A 436 6.24 4.46 12.73
C GLY A 436 5.54 3.22 13.29
N SER A 437 5.11 2.33 12.41
CA SER A 437 4.51 1.01 12.70
C SER A 437 3.20 1.07 13.50
N THR A 438 2.35 2.05 13.23
CA THR A 438 1.07 2.24 13.93
C THR A 438 0.02 1.18 13.60
N SER A 439 -0.01 0.65 12.37
CA SER A 439 -0.92 -0.43 11.98
C SER A 439 -0.61 -1.72 12.75
N GLN A 440 0.67 -2.06 12.96
CA GLN A 440 1.07 -3.20 13.76
C GLN A 440 0.74 -3.01 15.25
N ALA A 441 0.89 -1.78 15.74
CA ALA A 441 0.46 -1.43 17.10
C ALA A 441 -1.07 -1.57 17.26
N SER A 442 -1.86 -1.26 16.21
CA SER A 442 -3.31 -1.46 16.24
C SER A 442 -3.70 -2.94 16.32
N ILE A 443 -2.95 -3.86 15.70
CA ILE A 443 -3.15 -5.31 15.85
C ILE A 443 -2.96 -5.73 17.31
N CYS A 444 -1.86 -5.31 17.93
CA CYS A 444 -1.56 -5.61 19.34
C CYS A 444 -2.65 -5.05 20.28
N ALA A 445 -3.03 -3.78 20.11
CA ALA A 445 -4.09 -3.17 20.91
C ALA A 445 -5.45 -3.86 20.70
N SER A 446 -5.73 -4.33 19.47
CA SER A 446 -6.99 -5.03 19.15
C SER A 446 -7.07 -6.40 19.80
N THR A 447 -5.99 -7.18 19.81
CA THR A 447 -5.91 -8.43 20.58
C THR A 447 -6.27 -8.18 22.04
N LEU A 448 -5.63 -7.22 22.68
CA LEU A 448 -5.86 -6.88 24.09
C LEU A 448 -7.31 -6.41 24.34
N SER A 449 -7.85 -5.59 23.43
CA SER A 449 -9.22 -5.06 23.52
C SER A 449 -10.28 -6.15 23.34
N LEU A 450 -10.06 -7.11 22.44
CA LEU A 450 -10.93 -8.29 22.26
C LEU A 450 -10.94 -9.16 23.53
N MET A 451 -9.77 -9.43 24.08
CA MET A 451 -9.65 -10.22 25.33
C MET A 451 -10.29 -9.49 26.51
N ALA A 452 -10.12 -8.17 26.64
CA ALA A 452 -10.78 -7.36 27.66
C ALA A 452 -12.32 -7.35 27.50
N ALA A 453 -12.84 -7.43 26.28
CA ALA A 453 -14.26 -7.56 25.99
C ALA A 453 -14.80 -8.99 26.24
N GLY A 454 -13.98 -9.95 26.65
CA GLY A 454 -14.37 -11.35 26.87
C GLY A 454 -14.61 -12.15 25.59
N VAL A 455 -14.10 -11.71 24.44
CA VAL A 455 -14.19 -12.44 23.19
C VAL A 455 -13.23 -13.64 23.24
N PRO A 456 -13.70 -14.88 23.05
CA PRO A 456 -12.87 -16.09 23.13
C PRO A 456 -12.08 -16.31 21.83
N ILE A 457 -11.12 -15.40 21.54
CA ILE A 457 -10.22 -15.55 20.38
C ILE A 457 -9.38 -16.84 20.52
N LYS A 458 -9.08 -17.49 19.39
CA LYS A 458 -8.32 -18.76 19.37
C LYS A 458 -6.90 -18.60 19.92
N ALA A 459 -6.26 -17.49 19.61
CA ALA A 459 -4.90 -17.14 20.03
C ALA A 459 -4.70 -15.64 20.04
N PRO A 460 -3.78 -15.08 20.86
CA PRO A 460 -3.38 -13.69 20.73
C PRO A 460 -2.59 -13.46 19.44
N VAL A 461 -2.85 -12.34 18.77
CA VAL A 461 -2.13 -11.93 17.56
C VAL A 461 -1.30 -10.69 17.88
N ALA A 462 -0.04 -10.67 17.48
CA ALA A 462 0.84 -9.52 17.56
C ALA A 462 1.25 -9.05 16.16
N GLY A 463 1.49 -7.73 16.03
CA GLY A 463 1.95 -7.12 14.79
C GLY A 463 3.31 -6.46 14.99
N ILE A 464 4.23 -6.70 14.07
CA ILE A 464 5.55 -6.07 14.00
C ILE A 464 5.84 -5.64 12.56
N SER A 465 6.65 -4.59 12.37
CA SER A 465 7.15 -4.18 11.07
C SER A 465 8.59 -4.62 10.88
N CYS A 466 8.90 -5.07 9.65
CA CYS A 466 10.26 -5.32 9.22
C CYS A 466 10.64 -4.32 8.14
N GLY A 467 11.86 -3.80 8.19
CA GLY A 467 12.43 -2.92 7.18
C GLY A 467 13.49 -3.62 6.36
N LEU A 468 13.63 -3.19 5.11
CA LEU A 468 14.67 -3.60 4.20
C LEU A 468 15.35 -2.37 3.60
N VAL A 469 16.66 -2.28 3.71
CA VAL A 469 17.47 -1.26 3.03
C VAL A 469 18.43 -1.97 2.09
N THR A 470 18.46 -1.54 0.83
CA THR A 470 19.30 -2.17 -0.22
C THR A 470 20.15 -1.13 -0.93
N GLU A 471 21.36 -1.51 -1.35
CA GLU A 471 22.23 -0.72 -2.22
C GLU A 471 23.10 -1.68 -3.06
N GLY A 472 22.81 -1.77 -4.37
CA GLY A 472 23.39 -2.81 -5.22
C GLY A 472 23.06 -4.20 -4.66
N ASP A 473 24.09 -5.02 -4.46
CA ASP A 473 23.95 -6.37 -3.90
C ASP A 473 23.95 -6.41 -2.36
N ARG A 474 24.13 -5.26 -1.71
CA ARG A 474 24.12 -5.15 -0.25
C ARG A 474 22.69 -4.94 0.24
N PHE A 475 22.33 -5.62 1.31
CA PHE A 475 21.05 -5.38 1.98
C PHE A 475 21.20 -5.52 3.50
N MET A 476 20.28 -4.88 4.21
CA MET A 476 20.09 -5.03 5.65
C MET A 476 18.59 -5.12 5.93
N THR A 477 18.22 -6.08 6.77
CA THR A 477 16.88 -6.17 7.35
C THR A 477 16.90 -5.66 8.79
N MET A 478 15.77 -5.13 9.26
CA MET A 478 15.62 -4.69 10.64
C MET A 478 14.22 -4.93 11.16
N VAL A 479 14.08 -5.20 12.45
CA VAL A 479 12.79 -5.42 13.13
C VAL A 479 12.33 -4.14 13.81
N ASP A 480 11.03 -3.91 13.87
CA ASP A 480 10.39 -2.75 14.49
C ASP A 480 10.95 -1.42 14.00
N ILE A 481 10.72 -1.12 12.73
CA ILE A 481 11.17 0.13 12.13
C ILE A 481 10.45 1.35 12.74
N GLN A 482 11.19 2.44 12.90
CA GLN A 482 10.68 3.72 13.34
C GLN A 482 10.53 4.70 12.16
N GLY A 483 9.91 5.86 12.39
CA GLY A 483 9.47 6.80 11.36
C GLY A 483 10.52 7.14 10.29
N LEU A 484 11.77 7.51 10.66
CA LEU A 484 12.80 7.83 9.66
C LEU A 484 13.25 6.62 8.84
N GLU A 485 13.30 5.44 9.46
CA GLU A 485 13.68 4.20 8.79
C GLU A 485 12.61 3.79 7.77
N ASP A 486 11.32 4.06 8.07
CA ASP A 486 10.19 3.86 7.16
C ASP A 486 10.32 4.76 5.91
N PHE A 487 10.66 6.04 6.09
CA PHE A 487 10.81 6.98 4.98
C PHE A 487 12.00 6.66 4.07
N PHE A 488 13.08 6.06 4.59
CA PHE A 488 14.34 5.89 3.87
C PHE A 488 14.65 4.45 3.46
N GLY A 489 13.85 3.49 3.90
CA GLY A 489 13.90 2.06 3.56
C GLY A 489 12.73 1.57 2.73
N CYS A 490 12.66 0.25 2.58
CA CYS A 490 11.47 -0.47 2.13
C CYS A 490 10.80 -1.10 3.35
N LEU A 491 9.51 -0.89 3.51
CA LEU A 491 8.74 -1.41 4.63
C LEU A 491 8.04 -2.72 4.24
N LEU A 492 8.29 -3.76 5.02
CA LEU A 492 7.54 -5.01 5.01
C LEU A 492 6.69 -5.08 6.28
N TYR A 493 5.39 -5.26 6.14
CA TYR A 493 4.47 -5.44 7.25
C TYR A 493 4.24 -6.94 7.48
N THR A 494 4.46 -7.40 8.71
CA THR A 494 4.13 -8.76 9.13
C THR A 494 3.22 -8.73 10.35
N SER A 495 2.31 -9.71 10.43
CA SER A 495 1.51 -10.00 11.62
C SER A 495 1.48 -11.51 11.79
N ASP A 496 1.77 -11.97 13.00
CA ASP A 496 1.72 -13.38 13.39
C ASP A 496 0.64 -13.58 14.45
N ALA A 497 -0.02 -14.72 14.36
CA ALA A 497 -0.95 -15.22 15.37
C ALA A 497 -0.21 -16.04 16.41
#